data_39cb2988851dfa7629c43ee7bf22febf
#
_entry.id   39cb2988851dfa7629c43ee7bf22febf
#
_cell.length_a   1.000
_cell.length_b   1.000
_cell.length_c   1.000
_cell.angle_alpha   90.00
_cell.angle_beta   90.00
_cell.angle_gamma   90.00
#
_symmetry.space_group_name_H-M   'P 1'
#
loop_
_entity.id
_entity.type
_entity.pdbx_description
1 polymer ?
#
loop_
_entity_poly.entity_id
_entity_poly.type
_entity_poly.pdbx_seq_one_letter_code
_entity_poly.pdbx_strand_id
1 'polypeptide(L)'
;ISQKKVYIIDNADQMTQESQNCLLKTLEEPPEYAMIILIASNENRILQTIKSRCIIIKFEDLTDRQISNFLHLDNKELVKLCGGSLENAAKIEENKDIYIRLKQMTDDLQKGSLIDALSNNILYSLKDNILEMLDYLNVIFFEKSKENIKASKAISIIEKTKEKLIANNNFDMSIDYMIIHIWEEFHGKSSRS
;
A
#
# COMPACT_ATOMS: atom_id res chain seq x y z
N ILE A 1 1.00 45.52 -9.04
CA ILE A 1 0.76 44.26 -8.33
C ILE A 1 1.79 43.26 -8.86
N SER A 2 2.84 42.99 -8.08
CA SER A 2 3.82 41.94 -8.42
C SER A 2 3.13 40.60 -8.38
N GLN A 3 2.81 40.02 -9.53
CA GLN A 3 2.28 38.67 -9.61
C GLN A 3 3.45 37.68 -9.40
N LYS A 4 3.49 37.02 -8.24
CA LYS A 4 4.40 35.91 -8.02
C LYS A 4 3.91 34.71 -8.82
N LYS A 5 4.83 34.03 -9.54
CA LYS A 5 4.55 32.79 -10.27
C LYS A 5 5.16 31.62 -9.48
N VAL A 6 4.37 30.58 -9.27
CA VAL A 6 4.82 29.34 -8.62
C VAL A 6 4.91 28.24 -9.67
N TYR A 7 6.06 27.61 -9.76
CA TYR A 7 6.31 26.45 -10.61
C TYR A 7 6.49 25.23 -9.71
N ILE A 8 5.65 24.22 -9.89
CA ILE A 8 5.73 22.97 -9.13
C ILE A 8 6.18 21.88 -10.09
N ILE A 9 7.28 21.23 -9.77
CA ILE A 9 7.79 20.05 -10.50
C ILE A 9 7.58 18.86 -9.58
N ASP A 10 6.58 18.06 -9.88
CA ASP A 10 6.28 16.82 -9.16
C ASP A 10 7.16 15.69 -9.68
N ASN A 11 7.46 14.70 -8.80
CA ASN A 11 8.35 13.59 -9.09
C ASN A 11 9.72 14.04 -9.65
N ALA A 12 10.29 15.09 -9.09
CA ALA A 12 11.56 15.68 -9.55
C ALA A 12 12.72 14.68 -9.50
N ASP A 13 12.64 13.64 -8.68
CA ASP A 13 13.59 12.53 -8.59
C ASP A 13 13.53 11.56 -9.78
N GLN A 14 12.52 11.67 -10.66
CA GLN A 14 12.43 10.92 -11.91
C GLN A 14 13.04 11.67 -13.10
N MET A 15 13.40 12.94 -12.93
CA MET A 15 14.11 13.68 -13.98
C MET A 15 15.46 13.06 -14.31
N THR A 16 15.80 13.04 -15.63
CA THR A 16 17.15 12.66 -16.05
C THR A 16 18.19 13.66 -15.51
N GLN A 17 19.44 13.23 -15.46
CA GLN A 17 20.55 14.09 -15.00
C GLN A 17 20.68 15.35 -15.85
N GLU A 18 20.46 15.23 -17.17
CA GLU A 18 20.49 16.35 -18.12
C GLU A 18 19.38 17.36 -17.80
N SER A 19 18.16 16.87 -17.55
CA SER A 19 17.01 17.72 -17.18
C SER A 19 17.25 18.45 -15.86
N GLN A 20 17.83 17.76 -14.87
CA GLN A 20 18.20 18.36 -13.60
C GLN A 20 19.28 19.44 -13.80
N ASN A 21 20.28 19.20 -14.65
CA ASN A 21 21.32 20.18 -14.96
C ASN A 21 20.75 21.43 -15.66
N CYS A 22 19.73 21.29 -16.50
CA CYS A 22 19.07 22.44 -17.15
C CYS A 22 18.42 23.39 -16.13
N LEU A 23 17.97 22.87 -14.97
CA LEU A 23 17.37 23.70 -13.92
C LEU A 23 18.40 24.54 -13.15
N LEU A 24 19.68 24.13 -13.13
CA LEU A 24 20.69 24.76 -12.28
C LEU A 24 20.82 26.27 -12.55
N LYS A 25 20.82 26.67 -13.84
CA LYS A 25 20.92 28.09 -14.19
C LYS A 25 19.75 28.92 -13.63
N THR A 26 18.53 28.38 -13.67
CA THR A 26 17.35 29.06 -13.13
C THR A 26 17.34 29.06 -11.60
N LEU A 27 17.92 28.05 -10.96
CA LEU A 27 18.05 27.98 -9.50
C LEU A 27 19.16 28.87 -8.94
N GLU A 28 20.18 29.16 -9.76
CA GLU A 28 21.26 30.09 -9.39
C GLU A 28 20.79 31.55 -9.43
N GLU A 29 20.04 31.92 -10.45
CA GLU A 29 19.54 33.28 -10.66
C GLU A 29 18.01 33.24 -10.89
N PRO A 30 17.21 32.91 -9.87
CA PRO A 30 15.78 32.84 -10.02
C PRO A 30 15.19 34.24 -10.24
N PRO A 31 14.21 34.41 -11.16
CA PRO A 31 13.51 35.68 -11.30
C PRO A 31 12.83 36.05 -9.98
N GLU A 32 12.89 37.31 -9.57
CA GLU A 32 12.33 37.80 -8.28
C GLU A 32 10.85 37.44 -8.07
N TYR A 33 10.10 37.29 -9.18
CA TYR A 33 8.68 36.93 -9.17
C TYR A 33 8.44 35.40 -9.16
N ALA A 34 9.48 34.57 -9.31
CA ALA A 34 9.33 33.12 -9.43
C ALA A 34 9.61 32.42 -8.10
N MET A 35 8.79 31.41 -7.82
CA MET A 35 9.04 30.40 -6.79
C MET A 35 9.04 29.02 -7.48
N ILE A 36 10.06 28.24 -7.24
CA ILE A 36 10.19 26.90 -7.80
C ILE A 36 10.09 25.90 -6.63
N ILE A 37 9.18 24.96 -6.73
CA ILE A 37 8.97 23.88 -5.75
C ILE A 37 9.26 22.56 -6.46
N LEU A 38 10.23 21.81 -5.94
CA LEU A 38 10.55 20.45 -6.39
C LEU A 38 10.00 19.48 -5.37
N ILE A 39 9.16 18.54 -5.82
CA ILE A 39 8.62 17.47 -4.97
C ILE A 39 9.33 16.18 -5.38
N ALA A 40 9.89 15.47 -4.41
CA ALA A 40 10.65 14.25 -4.64
C ALA A 40 10.40 13.24 -3.51
N SER A 41 10.21 11.97 -3.87
CA SER A 41 10.09 10.87 -2.93
C SER A 41 11.46 10.30 -2.52
N ASN A 42 12.49 10.46 -3.36
CA ASN A 42 13.84 9.98 -3.10
C ASN A 42 14.89 11.09 -3.26
N GLU A 43 15.30 11.66 -2.13
CA GLU A 43 16.32 12.72 -2.06
C GLU A 43 17.64 12.31 -2.74
N ASN A 44 17.99 11.01 -2.75
CA ASN A 44 19.26 10.55 -3.31
C ASN A 44 19.33 10.62 -4.83
N ARG A 45 18.18 10.73 -5.51
CA ARG A 45 18.10 10.90 -6.96
C ARG A 45 18.18 12.36 -7.41
N ILE A 46 18.13 13.31 -6.47
CA ILE A 46 18.30 14.72 -6.75
C ILE A 46 19.78 15.08 -6.67
N LEU A 47 20.27 15.77 -7.70
CA LEU A 47 21.69 16.20 -7.76
C LEU A 47 22.04 17.07 -6.54
N GLN A 48 23.23 16.85 -5.99
CA GLN A 48 23.72 17.64 -4.86
C GLN A 48 23.80 19.15 -5.19
N THR A 49 24.07 19.48 -6.45
CA THR A 49 24.10 20.85 -6.97
C THR A 49 22.73 21.54 -6.92
N ILE A 50 21.62 20.81 -7.11
CA ILE A 50 20.26 21.32 -6.91
C ILE A 50 19.98 21.49 -5.41
N LYS A 51 20.28 20.46 -4.62
CA LYS A 51 20.04 20.49 -3.16
C LYS A 51 20.75 21.66 -2.47
N SER A 52 21.93 22.02 -2.92
CA SER A 52 22.68 23.16 -2.34
C SER A 52 22.08 24.54 -2.66
N ARG A 53 21.13 24.62 -3.62
CA ARG A 53 20.45 25.85 -4.05
C ARG A 53 19.00 25.91 -3.63
N CYS A 54 18.51 24.87 -2.94
CA CYS A 54 17.13 24.76 -2.48
C CYS A 54 17.08 24.71 -0.96
N ILE A 55 15.99 25.21 -0.41
CA ILE A 55 15.62 24.92 0.99
C ILE A 55 14.96 23.55 0.99
N ILE A 56 15.54 22.61 1.74
CA ILE A 56 15.00 21.25 1.84
C ILE A 56 14.01 21.19 3.01
N ILE A 57 12.78 20.80 2.71
CA ILE A 57 11.74 20.55 3.70
C ILE A 57 11.41 19.05 3.63
N LYS A 58 11.65 18.33 4.73
CA LYS A 58 11.34 16.91 4.83
C LYS A 58 9.95 16.74 5.44
N PHE A 59 9.13 15.92 4.78
CA PHE A 59 7.85 15.45 5.29
C PHE A 59 8.04 14.02 5.77
N GLU A 60 7.74 13.77 7.03
CA GLU A 60 7.75 12.44 7.61
C GLU A 60 6.37 11.80 7.47
N ASP A 61 6.35 10.47 7.45
CA ASP A 61 5.10 9.72 7.50
C ASP A 61 4.32 10.07 8.76
N LEU A 62 3.00 10.10 8.65
CA LEU A 62 2.14 10.35 9.79
C LEU A 62 2.20 9.19 10.78
N THR A 63 2.16 9.51 12.05
CA THR A 63 2.09 8.51 13.13
C THR A 63 0.73 7.79 13.11
N ASP A 64 0.69 6.56 13.63
CA ASP A 64 -0.54 5.77 13.77
C ASP A 64 -1.65 6.57 14.47
N ARG A 65 -1.29 7.39 15.47
CA ARG A 65 -2.24 8.24 16.18
C ARG A 65 -2.85 9.32 15.30
N GLN A 66 -2.05 9.94 14.43
CA GLN A 66 -2.54 10.98 13.51
C GLN A 66 -3.45 10.36 12.45
N ILE A 67 -3.09 9.19 11.91
CA ILE A 67 -3.92 8.44 10.98
C ILE A 67 -5.23 7.98 11.64
N SER A 68 -5.18 7.44 12.85
CA SER A 68 -6.38 7.02 13.60
C SER A 68 -7.34 8.19 13.83
N ASN A 69 -6.81 9.36 14.17
CA ASN A 69 -7.63 10.58 14.32
C ASN A 69 -8.27 11.01 13.00
N PHE A 70 -7.56 10.88 11.89
CA PHE A 70 -8.08 11.21 10.55
C PHE A 70 -9.20 10.27 10.12
N LEU A 71 -8.98 8.97 10.28
CA LEU A 71 -9.96 7.93 9.92
C LEU A 71 -11.17 7.88 10.86
N HIS A 72 -11.11 8.54 12.03
CA HIS A 72 -12.11 8.38 13.09
C HIS A 72 -12.36 6.91 13.46
N LEU A 73 -11.33 6.06 13.33
CA LEU A 73 -11.39 4.62 13.51
C LEU A 73 -10.35 4.18 14.53
N ASP A 74 -10.79 3.33 15.44
CA ASP A 74 -9.91 2.63 16.38
C ASP A 74 -9.59 1.21 15.85
N ASN A 75 -9.20 1.13 14.59
CA ASN A 75 -8.84 -0.12 13.91
C ASN A 75 -7.36 -0.13 13.56
N LYS A 76 -6.56 -0.81 14.39
CA LYS A 76 -5.10 -0.85 14.28
C LYS A 76 -4.60 -1.43 12.97
N GLU A 77 -5.30 -2.41 12.40
CA GLU A 77 -4.92 -3.03 11.14
C GLU A 77 -5.07 -2.04 9.98
N LEU A 78 -6.17 -1.29 9.94
CA LEU A 78 -6.41 -0.26 8.91
C LEU A 78 -5.41 0.89 9.03
N VAL A 79 -5.15 1.35 10.26
CA VAL A 79 -4.15 2.40 10.52
C VAL A 79 -2.77 1.98 10.00
N LYS A 80 -2.35 0.73 10.23
CA LYS A 80 -1.07 0.22 9.74
C LYS A 80 -1.03 0.09 8.21
N LEU A 81 -2.14 -0.29 7.59
CA LEU A 81 -2.23 -0.36 6.14
C LEU A 81 -1.99 1.00 5.48
N CYS A 82 -2.37 2.09 6.15
CA CYS A 82 -2.12 3.44 5.63
C CYS A 82 -0.62 3.78 5.49
N GLY A 83 0.27 3.12 6.24
CA GLY A 83 1.71 3.36 6.17
C GLY A 83 2.08 4.83 6.39
N GLY A 84 1.34 5.56 7.23
CA GLY A 84 1.56 6.99 7.48
C GLY A 84 1.06 7.93 6.37
N SER A 85 0.40 7.42 5.32
CA SER A 85 -0.10 8.19 4.18
C SER A 85 -1.55 8.61 4.35
N LEU A 86 -1.84 9.93 4.21
CA LEU A 86 -3.23 10.44 4.17
C LEU A 86 -3.97 9.98 2.91
N GLU A 87 -3.30 9.81 1.80
CA GLU A 87 -3.91 9.33 0.55
C GLU A 87 -4.45 7.91 0.75
N ASN A 88 -3.62 7.02 1.33
CA ASN A 88 -4.05 5.66 1.65
C ASN A 88 -5.18 5.67 2.68
N ALA A 89 -5.11 6.56 3.69
CA ALA A 89 -6.16 6.71 4.67
C ALA A 89 -7.50 7.12 4.04
N ALA A 90 -7.50 8.06 3.10
CA ALA A 90 -8.71 8.46 2.37
C ALA A 90 -9.29 7.31 1.54
N LYS A 91 -8.44 6.55 0.82
CA LYS A 91 -8.88 5.35 0.05
C LYS A 91 -9.50 4.29 0.95
N ILE A 92 -8.92 4.06 2.14
CA ILE A 92 -9.44 3.10 3.11
C ILE A 92 -10.78 3.56 3.66
N GLU A 93 -10.95 4.85 3.98
CA GLU A 93 -12.23 5.38 4.46
C GLU A 93 -13.34 5.24 3.42
N GLU A 94 -13.05 5.52 2.14
CA GLU A 94 -14.00 5.32 1.04
C GLU A 94 -14.44 3.85 0.86
N ASN A 95 -13.54 2.90 1.14
CA ASN A 95 -13.76 1.47 0.93
C ASN A 95 -13.90 0.67 2.24
N LYS A 96 -14.23 1.32 3.34
CA LYS A 96 -14.26 0.74 4.68
C LYS A 96 -15.04 -0.58 4.79
N ASP A 97 -16.18 -0.68 4.14
CA ASP A 97 -17.01 -1.89 4.16
C ASP A 97 -16.31 -3.10 3.53
N ILE A 98 -15.50 -2.86 2.50
CA ILE A 98 -14.70 -3.90 1.86
C ILE A 98 -13.67 -4.45 2.86
N TYR A 99 -12.97 -3.56 3.56
CA TYR A 99 -11.96 -3.96 4.54
C TYR A 99 -12.56 -4.73 5.71
N ILE A 100 -13.75 -4.35 6.18
CA ILE A 100 -14.49 -5.07 7.23
C ILE A 100 -14.82 -6.49 6.75
N ARG A 101 -15.33 -6.64 5.52
CA ARG A 101 -15.68 -7.95 4.94
C ARG A 101 -14.45 -8.84 4.73
N LEU A 102 -13.31 -8.26 4.30
CA LEU A 102 -12.05 -8.99 4.17
C LEU A 102 -11.53 -9.48 5.53
N LYS A 103 -11.65 -8.67 6.56
CA LYS A 103 -11.31 -9.09 7.93
C LYS A 103 -12.19 -10.25 8.38
N GLN A 104 -13.49 -10.18 8.14
CA GLN A 104 -14.41 -11.28 8.43
C GLN A 104 -14.01 -12.56 7.68
N MET A 105 -13.68 -12.46 6.39
CA MET A 105 -13.17 -13.58 5.61
C MET A 105 -11.95 -14.24 6.26
N THR A 106 -11.01 -13.48 6.83
CA THR A 106 -9.85 -14.08 7.53
C THR A 106 -10.25 -14.84 8.80
N ASP A 107 -11.32 -14.44 9.47
CA ASP A 107 -11.85 -15.17 10.61
C ASP A 107 -12.55 -16.46 10.17
N ASP A 108 -13.29 -16.43 9.06
CA ASP A 108 -13.92 -17.60 8.44
C ASP A 108 -12.88 -18.63 7.98
N LEU A 109 -11.76 -18.17 7.38
CA LEU A 109 -10.61 -19.02 7.02
C LEU A 109 -9.99 -19.73 8.23
N GLN A 110 -9.99 -19.09 9.39
CA GLN A 110 -9.37 -19.64 10.60
C GLN A 110 -10.31 -20.57 11.39
N LYS A 111 -11.61 -20.34 11.35
CA LYS A 111 -12.58 -20.98 12.24
C LYS A 111 -13.73 -21.68 11.51
N GLY A 112 -13.96 -21.30 10.24
CA GLY A 112 -15.08 -21.78 9.43
C GLY A 112 -14.79 -23.07 8.69
N SER A 113 -15.81 -23.59 7.98
CA SER A 113 -15.62 -24.70 7.06
C SER A 113 -14.97 -24.24 5.74
N LEU A 114 -14.38 -25.19 5.00
CA LEU A 114 -13.84 -24.90 3.67
C LEU A 114 -14.93 -24.39 2.71
N ILE A 115 -16.14 -24.91 2.86
CA ILE A 115 -17.31 -24.50 2.03
C ILE A 115 -17.63 -23.03 2.30
N ASP A 116 -17.64 -22.59 3.57
CA ASP A 116 -17.91 -21.19 3.93
C ASP A 116 -16.82 -20.27 3.35
N ALA A 117 -15.55 -20.69 3.48
CA ALA A 117 -14.43 -19.94 2.95
C ALA A 117 -14.48 -19.77 1.42
N LEU A 118 -14.80 -20.83 0.67
CA LEU A 118 -14.92 -20.80 -0.79
C LEU A 118 -16.21 -20.10 -1.27
N SER A 119 -17.27 -20.10 -0.46
CA SER A 119 -18.51 -19.41 -0.78
C SER A 119 -18.42 -17.89 -0.61
N ASN A 120 -17.35 -17.40 0.01
CA ASN A 120 -17.11 -15.98 0.19
C ASN A 120 -16.58 -15.34 -1.10
N ASN A 121 -17.47 -14.66 -1.83
CA ASN A 121 -17.17 -14.09 -3.15
C ASN A 121 -16.43 -12.75 -3.11
N ILE A 122 -15.99 -12.26 -1.94
CA ILE A 122 -15.44 -10.90 -1.83
C ILE A 122 -14.22 -10.70 -2.74
N LEU A 123 -13.25 -11.62 -2.75
CA LEU A 123 -12.04 -11.48 -3.56
C LEU A 123 -12.32 -11.55 -5.06
N TYR A 124 -13.30 -12.35 -5.48
CA TYR A 124 -13.68 -12.45 -6.90
C TYR A 124 -14.35 -11.17 -7.41
N SER A 125 -15.06 -10.44 -6.53
CA SER A 125 -15.68 -9.17 -6.87
C SER A 125 -14.70 -7.99 -6.93
N LEU A 126 -13.46 -8.16 -6.43
CA LEU A 126 -12.43 -7.13 -6.32
C LEU A 126 -11.26 -7.34 -7.30
N LYS A 127 -11.51 -7.99 -8.43
CA LYS A 127 -10.49 -8.38 -9.40
C LYS A 127 -9.57 -7.23 -9.82
N ASP A 128 -10.13 -6.04 -10.05
CA ASP A 128 -9.38 -4.87 -10.51
C ASP A 128 -8.42 -4.32 -9.46
N ASN A 129 -8.73 -4.50 -8.17
CA ASN A 129 -7.95 -4.01 -7.04
C ASN A 129 -7.36 -5.16 -6.20
N ILE A 130 -7.29 -6.37 -6.76
CA ILE A 130 -6.96 -7.58 -6.01
C ILE A 130 -5.63 -7.50 -5.28
N LEU A 131 -4.60 -6.93 -5.90
CA LEU A 131 -3.26 -6.84 -5.29
C LEU A 131 -3.28 -6.00 -4.01
N GLU A 132 -3.99 -4.87 -4.02
CA GLU A 132 -4.19 -4.03 -2.84
C GLU A 132 -4.95 -4.79 -1.73
N MET A 133 -5.97 -5.55 -2.11
CA MET A 133 -6.75 -6.36 -1.16
C MET A 133 -5.91 -7.49 -0.55
N LEU A 134 -5.02 -8.10 -1.33
CA LEU A 134 -4.06 -9.09 -0.83
C LEU A 134 -3.02 -8.45 0.11
N ASP A 135 -2.59 -7.22 -0.14
CA ASP A 135 -1.75 -6.46 0.80
C ASP A 135 -2.45 -6.23 2.12
N TYR A 136 -3.73 -5.92 2.10
CA TYR A 136 -4.51 -5.79 3.32
C TYR A 136 -4.64 -7.12 4.09
N LEU A 137 -4.89 -8.22 3.38
CA LEU A 137 -4.89 -9.55 4.01
C LEU A 137 -3.54 -9.88 4.66
N ASN A 138 -2.43 -9.51 4.02
CA ASN A 138 -1.10 -9.66 4.60
C ASN A 138 -0.95 -8.89 5.92
N VAL A 139 -1.44 -7.64 5.98
CA VAL A 139 -1.42 -6.85 7.23
C VAL A 139 -2.22 -7.55 8.33
N ILE A 140 -3.41 -8.06 8.03
CA ILE A 140 -4.23 -8.80 9.01
C ILE A 140 -3.50 -10.05 9.49
N PHE A 141 -2.98 -10.87 8.58
CA PHE A 141 -2.27 -12.09 8.96
C PHE A 141 -0.94 -11.81 9.66
N PHE A 142 -0.27 -10.70 9.35
CA PHE A 142 0.92 -10.26 10.08
C PHE A 142 0.60 -9.95 11.55
N GLU A 143 -0.47 -9.21 11.83
CA GLU A 143 -0.89 -8.95 13.21
C GLU A 143 -1.26 -10.26 13.94
N LYS A 144 -2.00 -11.15 13.27
CA LYS A 144 -2.37 -12.46 13.82
C LYS A 144 -1.17 -13.40 14.02
N SER A 145 -0.10 -13.23 13.25
CA SER A 145 1.11 -14.07 13.33
C SER A 145 1.89 -13.88 14.64
N LYS A 146 1.68 -12.76 15.33
CA LYS A 146 2.27 -12.49 16.65
C LYS A 146 1.78 -13.48 17.72
N GLU A 147 0.59 -14.03 17.53
CA GLU A 147 -0.06 -14.96 18.46
C GLU A 147 -0.14 -16.38 17.89
N ASN A 148 -0.11 -16.53 16.56
CA ASN A 148 -0.29 -17.82 15.89
C ASN A 148 0.66 -17.99 14.70
N ILE A 149 1.61 -18.91 14.83
CA ILE A 149 2.61 -19.21 13.79
C ILE A 149 1.97 -19.63 12.46
N LYS A 150 0.78 -20.23 12.45
CA LYS A 150 0.06 -20.62 11.24
C LYS A 150 -0.29 -19.40 10.37
N ALA A 151 -0.53 -18.24 10.98
CA ALA A 151 -0.80 -17.01 10.27
C ALA A 151 0.41 -16.50 9.46
N SER A 152 1.65 -16.80 9.89
CA SER A 152 2.84 -16.45 9.10
C SER A 152 2.94 -17.24 7.80
N LYS A 153 2.43 -18.49 7.78
CA LYS A 153 2.37 -19.28 6.55
C LYS A 153 1.32 -18.77 5.57
N ALA A 154 0.22 -18.23 6.08
CA ALA A 154 -0.79 -17.59 5.25
C ALA A 154 -0.18 -16.42 4.45
N ILE A 155 0.69 -15.61 5.06
CA ILE A 155 1.41 -14.52 4.37
C ILE A 155 2.21 -15.08 3.18
N SER A 156 2.96 -16.15 3.38
CA SER A 156 3.72 -16.81 2.29
C SER A 156 2.84 -17.29 1.14
N ILE A 157 1.64 -17.80 1.45
CA ILE A 157 0.68 -18.25 0.44
C ILE A 157 0.12 -17.06 -0.34
N ILE A 158 -0.22 -15.98 0.36
CA ILE A 158 -0.70 -14.74 -0.26
C ILE A 158 0.35 -14.15 -1.20
N GLU A 159 1.61 -14.03 -0.78
CA GLU A 159 2.68 -13.50 -1.63
C GLU A 159 2.89 -14.34 -2.90
N LYS A 160 2.91 -15.66 -2.78
CA LYS A 160 2.97 -16.55 -3.96
C LYS A 160 1.76 -16.38 -4.89
N THR A 161 0.60 -16.07 -4.34
CA THR A 161 -0.60 -15.81 -5.14
C THR A 161 -0.49 -14.48 -5.87
N LYS A 162 0.05 -13.43 -5.22
CA LYS A 162 0.35 -12.14 -5.87
C LYS A 162 1.31 -12.33 -7.06
N GLU A 163 2.40 -13.08 -6.86
CA GLU A 163 3.35 -13.38 -7.94
C GLU A 163 2.67 -14.07 -9.13
N LYS A 164 1.78 -15.06 -8.88
CA LYS A 164 1.01 -15.73 -9.92
C LYS A 164 0.08 -14.78 -10.67
N LEU A 165 -0.61 -13.89 -9.97
CA LEU A 165 -1.52 -12.93 -10.57
C LEU A 165 -0.76 -11.89 -11.41
N ILE A 166 0.37 -11.40 -10.94
CA ILE A 166 1.26 -10.51 -11.70
C ILE A 166 1.79 -11.19 -12.98
N ALA A 167 2.05 -12.50 -12.92
CA ALA A 167 2.46 -13.30 -14.07
C ALA A 167 1.28 -13.70 -14.99
N ASN A 168 0.11 -13.07 -14.85
CA ASN A 168 -1.11 -13.31 -15.65
C ASN A 168 -1.62 -14.77 -15.60
N ASN A 169 -1.42 -15.48 -14.50
CA ASN A 169 -2.05 -16.79 -14.30
C ASN A 169 -3.57 -16.64 -14.16
N ASN A 170 -4.28 -17.77 -14.30
CA ASN A 170 -5.72 -17.78 -14.15
C ASN A 170 -6.12 -17.24 -12.77
N PHE A 171 -6.94 -16.20 -12.76
CA PHE A 171 -7.35 -15.47 -11.57
C PHE A 171 -8.09 -16.38 -10.58
N ASP A 172 -9.18 -17.01 -11.04
CA ASP A 172 -10.05 -17.79 -10.16
C ASP A 172 -9.29 -18.96 -9.54
N MET A 173 -8.51 -19.70 -10.36
CA MET A 173 -7.67 -20.79 -9.85
C MET A 173 -6.62 -20.31 -8.83
N SER A 174 -6.07 -19.11 -9.00
CA SER A 174 -5.07 -18.56 -8.07
C SER A 174 -5.70 -18.18 -6.73
N ILE A 175 -6.91 -17.62 -6.75
CA ILE A 175 -7.67 -17.28 -5.55
C ILE A 175 -8.16 -18.56 -4.83
N ASP A 176 -8.72 -19.53 -5.56
CA ASP A 176 -9.12 -20.83 -4.99
C ASP A 176 -7.95 -21.52 -4.31
N TYR A 177 -6.81 -21.59 -4.99
CA TYR A 177 -5.59 -22.16 -4.44
C TYR A 177 -5.19 -21.48 -3.12
N MET A 178 -5.23 -20.16 -3.09
CA MET A 178 -4.89 -19.38 -1.89
C MET A 178 -5.84 -19.69 -0.74
N ILE A 179 -7.14 -19.64 -0.98
CA ILE A 179 -8.18 -19.90 0.03
C ILE A 179 -8.01 -21.30 0.62
N ILE A 180 -7.90 -22.33 -0.24
CA ILE A 180 -7.75 -23.72 0.17
C ILE A 180 -6.49 -23.91 1.03
N HIS A 181 -5.35 -23.41 0.57
CA HIS A 181 -4.09 -23.64 1.29
C HIS A 181 -4.00 -22.83 2.58
N ILE A 182 -4.56 -21.63 2.67
CA ILE A 182 -4.65 -20.92 3.94
C ILE A 182 -5.54 -21.69 4.91
N TRP A 183 -6.69 -22.16 4.44
CA TRP A 183 -7.61 -22.96 5.27
C TRP A 183 -6.93 -24.23 5.78
N GLU A 184 -6.22 -24.99 4.92
CA GLU A 184 -5.47 -26.20 5.29
C GLU A 184 -4.41 -25.93 6.37
N GLU A 185 -3.73 -24.79 6.34
CA GLU A 185 -2.76 -24.43 7.39
C GLU A 185 -3.41 -24.30 8.77
N PHE A 186 -4.63 -23.81 8.85
CA PHE A 186 -5.33 -23.65 10.14
C PHE A 186 -5.98 -24.95 10.61
N HIS A 187 -6.54 -25.76 9.72
CA HIS A 187 -7.36 -26.94 10.06
C HIS A 187 -6.63 -28.29 9.90
N GLY A 188 -5.41 -28.27 9.31
CA GLY A 188 -4.70 -29.49 8.92
C GLY A 188 -5.12 -29.97 7.54
N LYS A 189 -4.22 -30.66 6.83
CA LYS A 189 -4.56 -31.23 5.52
C LYS A 189 -5.69 -32.22 5.72
N SER A 190 -6.80 -32.01 5.03
CA SER A 190 -7.83 -33.03 4.89
C SER A 190 -7.15 -34.26 4.33
N SER A 191 -7.04 -35.34 5.13
CA SER A 191 -6.56 -36.63 4.66
C SER A 191 -7.49 -37.04 3.52
N ARG A 192 -6.98 -36.96 2.29
CA ARG A 192 -7.63 -37.56 1.15
C ARG A 192 -7.56 -39.07 1.37
N SER A 193 -8.65 -39.64 1.87
CA SER A 193 -8.94 -41.09 1.79
C SER A 193 -9.33 -41.41 0.36
#